data_948fd50dd7642294873ac3b417f581ab
#
_entry.id   948fd50dd7642294873ac3b417f581ab
#
_cell.length_a   1.000
_cell.length_b   1.000
_cell.length_c   1.000
_cell.angle_alpha   90.00
_cell.angle_beta   90.00
_cell.angle_gamma   90.00
#
_symmetry.space_group_name_H-M   'P 1'
#
loop_
_entity.id
_entity.type
_entity.pdbx_description
1 polymer ?
#
loop_
_entity_poly.entity_id
_entity_poly.type
_entity_poly.pdbx_seq_one_letter_code
_entity_poly.pdbx_strand_id
1 'polypeptide(L)'
;ITLNLHPADGVAAYEENYTEMAKDMGVDPETKKTIPWVNSDKKFIRSMFKNILGPMEKDGVDFWWLDWQQGMFDPKMKNLSNTWWINYAFFSDMEKRRETRPMLYHRWGGLGNHRYQVGFSGDAVISWKSLDFQPYFNSTASNVLYGYWSHDLGGHIGSQIDPEMYTRWLQFGALSPIMRTHSQKGAKLNKEPWVFNKEYCDIIRETIRQRYVMAPYIYTMARKGYDDGISLCRPMYYDYPENKEAYEFRNEYMFGDDVLVMPVTAPVENDYAQVRVWLPEGEWYEWHTGALLKGNQIVERSFAVDEYPIYIKAGAILPMYLDNVMNLNGNDEEVAVT
;
A
#
# COMPACT_ATOMS: atom_id res chain seq x y z
N ILE A 1 4.59 1.36 -14.86
CA ILE A 1 5.86 1.76 -14.20
C ILE A 1 5.65 3.06 -13.46
N THR A 2 6.28 3.21 -12.28
CA THR A 2 6.34 4.48 -11.54
C THR A 2 7.78 4.80 -11.17
N LEU A 3 8.06 6.09 -11.06
CA LEU A 3 9.31 6.60 -10.52
C LEU A 3 9.03 7.37 -9.23
N ASN A 4 9.91 7.21 -8.24
CA ASN A 4 9.90 8.01 -7.03
C ASN A 4 10.38 9.43 -7.34
N LEU A 5 9.63 10.42 -6.92
CA LEU A 5 9.92 11.83 -7.16
C LEU A 5 10.09 12.57 -5.82
N HIS A 6 11.28 13.16 -5.62
CA HIS A 6 11.62 14.04 -4.50
C HIS A 6 11.80 15.46 -5.03
N PRO A 7 10.74 16.25 -5.19
CA PRO A 7 10.81 17.49 -5.97
C PRO A 7 11.37 18.69 -5.21
N ALA A 8 11.62 18.58 -3.91
CA ALA A 8 11.98 19.72 -3.05
C ALA A 8 13.23 20.47 -3.50
N ASP A 9 14.21 19.77 -4.06
CA ASP A 9 15.47 20.36 -4.49
C ASP A 9 15.35 21.16 -5.81
N GLY A 10 14.16 21.15 -6.42
CA GLY A 10 13.94 21.77 -7.71
C GLY A 10 14.53 20.96 -8.86
N VAL A 11 14.96 21.64 -9.94
CA VAL A 11 15.56 20.99 -11.12
C VAL A 11 16.99 21.50 -11.25
N ALA A 12 17.95 20.58 -11.13
CA ALA A 12 19.38 20.89 -11.11
C ALA A 12 20.02 20.76 -12.49
N ALA A 13 21.16 21.44 -12.71
CA ALA A 13 21.84 21.49 -14.00
C ALA A 13 22.40 20.17 -14.51
N TYR A 14 22.49 19.14 -13.66
CA TYR A 14 22.91 17.79 -14.06
C TYR A 14 21.76 16.93 -14.60
N GLU A 15 20.51 17.39 -14.47
CA GLU A 15 19.34 16.67 -14.97
C GLU A 15 19.22 16.82 -16.49
N GLU A 16 18.83 15.75 -17.17
CA GLU A 16 18.89 15.62 -18.62
C GLU A 16 18.17 16.76 -19.35
N ASN A 17 16.97 17.12 -18.90
CA ASN A 17 16.15 18.13 -19.54
C ASN A 17 16.21 19.52 -18.87
N TYR A 18 17.19 19.75 -18.00
CA TYR A 18 17.38 21.03 -17.32
C TYR A 18 17.44 22.22 -18.28
N THR A 19 18.22 22.12 -19.34
CA THR A 19 18.43 23.20 -20.32
C THR A 19 17.11 23.71 -20.91
N GLU A 20 16.22 22.81 -21.28
CA GLU A 20 14.92 23.17 -21.87
C GLU A 20 14.00 23.82 -20.84
N MET A 21 14.00 23.30 -19.61
CA MET A 21 13.24 23.92 -18.52
C MET A 21 13.80 25.29 -18.12
N ALA A 22 15.13 25.43 -18.06
CA ALA A 22 15.78 26.71 -17.77
C ALA A 22 15.40 27.80 -18.76
N LYS A 23 15.48 27.51 -20.06
CA LYS A 23 15.04 28.43 -21.13
C LYS A 23 13.56 28.82 -20.97
N ASP A 24 12.70 27.84 -20.75
CA ASP A 24 11.24 28.05 -20.56
C ASP A 24 10.96 28.91 -19.32
N MET A 25 11.73 28.75 -18.25
CA MET A 25 11.66 29.56 -17.03
C MET A 25 12.30 30.95 -17.17
N GLY A 26 13.08 31.19 -18.21
CA GLY A 26 13.83 32.43 -18.42
C GLY A 26 15.12 32.49 -17.58
N VAL A 27 15.69 31.34 -17.26
CA VAL A 27 16.99 31.18 -16.61
C VAL A 27 18.01 30.85 -17.69
N ASP A 28 19.15 31.54 -17.70
CA ASP A 28 20.27 31.21 -18.59
C ASP A 28 20.87 29.86 -18.19
N PRO A 29 20.80 28.82 -19.04
CA PRO A 29 21.32 27.49 -18.73
C PRO A 29 22.83 27.46 -18.41
N GLU A 30 23.61 28.37 -19.01
CA GLU A 30 25.05 28.45 -18.78
C GLU A 30 25.41 28.83 -17.34
N THR A 31 24.49 29.46 -16.64
CA THR A 31 24.67 29.76 -15.22
C THR A 31 24.62 28.54 -14.31
N LYS A 32 24.08 27.42 -14.80
CA LYS A 32 23.90 26.16 -14.06
C LYS A 32 23.16 26.32 -12.71
N LYS A 33 22.35 27.38 -12.59
CA LYS A 33 21.55 27.63 -11.38
C LYS A 33 20.40 26.64 -11.30
N THR A 34 20.25 25.99 -10.16
CA THR A 34 19.09 25.16 -9.88
C THR A 34 17.81 25.97 -9.99
N ILE A 35 16.83 25.43 -10.71
CA ILE A 35 15.48 26.01 -10.80
C ILE A 35 14.74 25.59 -9.53
N PRO A 36 14.41 26.53 -8.62
CA PRO A 36 13.85 26.16 -7.33
C PRO A 36 12.43 25.60 -7.48
N TRP A 37 12.09 24.68 -6.60
CA TRP A 37 10.73 24.16 -6.51
C TRP A 37 9.77 25.24 -6.00
N VAL A 38 8.78 25.58 -6.82
CA VAL A 38 7.70 26.50 -6.44
C VAL A 38 6.38 25.97 -6.97
N ASN A 39 5.74 25.15 -6.16
CA ASN A 39 4.55 24.38 -6.54
C ASN A 39 3.32 25.24 -6.91
N SER A 40 3.21 26.45 -6.35
CA SER A 40 2.13 27.42 -6.66
C SER A 40 2.38 28.25 -7.92
N ASP A 41 3.59 28.23 -8.48
CA ASP A 41 3.92 28.97 -9.69
C ASP A 41 3.44 28.21 -10.93
N LYS A 42 2.42 28.75 -11.60
CA LYS A 42 1.83 28.14 -12.81
C LYS A 42 2.85 27.95 -13.95
N LYS A 43 3.81 28.88 -14.06
CA LYS A 43 4.85 28.77 -15.09
C LYS A 43 5.79 27.61 -14.78
N PHE A 44 6.23 27.50 -13.53
CA PHE A 44 7.07 26.41 -13.05
C PHE A 44 6.39 25.05 -13.29
N ILE A 45 5.17 24.86 -12.80
CA ILE A 45 4.44 23.59 -12.93
C ILE A 45 4.22 23.19 -14.38
N ARG A 46 3.82 24.12 -15.24
CA ARG A 46 3.67 23.84 -16.68
C ARG A 46 4.97 23.45 -17.34
N SER A 47 6.06 24.15 -17.00
CA SER A 47 7.38 23.87 -17.54
C SER A 47 7.90 22.52 -17.08
N MET A 48 7.66 22.16 -15.82
CA MET A 48 8.02 20.86 -15.27
C MET A 48 7.28 19.71 -15.97
N PHE A 49 5.96 19.80 -16.14
CA PHE A 49 5.20 18.79 -16.86
C PHE A 49 5.62 18.68 -18.34
N LYS A 50 5.89 19.82 -18.98
CA LYS A 50 6.28 19.84 -20.40
C LYS A 50 7.68 19.27 -20.64
N ASN A 51 8.65 19.71 -19.84
CA ASN A 51 10.07 19.52 -20.15
C ASN A 51 10.71 18.38 -19.35
N ILE A 52 10.22 18.07 -18.15
CA ILE A 52 10.80 17.05 -17.27
C ILE A 52 9.94 15.79 -17.26
N LEU A 53 8.68 15.89 -16.83
CA LEU A 53 7.84 14.72 -16.60
C LEU A 53 7.23 14.15 -17.89
N GLY A 54 6.82 15.01 -18.81
CA GLY A 54 6.21 14.58 -20.06
C GLY A 54 7.10 13.71 -20.95
N PRO A 55 8.40 14.00 -21.13
CA PRO A 55 9.33 13.06 -21.78
C PRO A 55 9.37 11.69 -21.11
N MET A 56 9.52 11.63 -19.78
CA MET A 56 9.54 10.37 -19.04
C MET A 56 8.23 9.57 -19.16
N GLU A 57 7.09 10.26 -19.21
CA GLU A 57 5.80 9.63 -19.45
C GLU A 57 5.70 9.02 -20.86
N LYS A 58 6.28 9.65 -21.85
CA LYS A 58 6.38 9.10 -23.21
C LYS A 58 7.28 7.88 -23.29
N ASP A 59 8.30 7.83 -22.43
CA ASP A 59 9.24 6.71 -22.33
C ASP A 59 8.68 5.55 -21.48
N GLY A 60 7.46 5.69 -20.89
CA GLY A 60 6.74 4.60 -20.26
C GLY A 60 6.46 4.75 -18.77
N VAL A 61 6.57 5.95 -18.21
CA VAL A 61 6.10 6.20 -16.83
C VAL A 61 4.59 6.32 -16.81
N ASP A 62 3.91 5.38 -16.13
CA ASP A 62 2.45 5.31 -16.06
C ASP A 62 1.86 6.26 -15.05
N PHE A 63 2.52 6.43 -13.91
CA PHE A 63 2.08 7.32 -12.83
C PHE A 63 3.25 7.76 -11.96
N TRP A 64 3.02 8.75 -11.07
CA TRP A 64 4.06 9.34 -10.24
C TRP A 64 3.94 8.91 -8.78
N TRP A 65 5.07 8.56 -8.18
CA TRP A 65 5.21 8.40 -6.75
C TRP A 65 5.74 9.70 -6.16
N LEU A 66 4.83 10.49 -5.62
CA LEU A 66 5.13 11.79 -5.01
C LEU A 66 5.58 11.58 -3.57
N ASP A 67 6.87 11.49 -3.37
CA ASP A 67 7.46 11.36 -2.05
C ASP A 67 7.56 12.73 -1.37
N TRP A 68 8.12 12.77 -0.19
CA TRP A 68 8.13 13.99 0.59
C TRP A 68 9.33 14.89 0.30
N GLN A 69 9.74 15.80 1.26
CA GLN A 69 10.81 16.78 1.16
C GLN A 69 10.47 18.05 0.37
N GLN A 70 9.21 18.30 0.02
CA GLN A 70 8.82 19.55 -0.63
C GLN A 70 8.62 20.71 0.35
N GLY A 71 9.00 20.54 1.62
CA GLY A 71 8.69 21.49 2.68
C GLY A 71 7.21 21.44 3.10
N MET A 72 6.89 21.98 4.26
CA MET A 72 5.51 21.93 4.79
C MET A 72 4.57 22.83 3.98
N PHE A 73 5.02 24.03 3.67
CA PHE A 73 4.22 25.05 2.98
C PHE A 73 4.92 25.59 1.74
N ASP A 74 4.10 26.05 0.79
CA ASP A 74 4.58 26.71 -0.42
C ASP A 74 5.31 28.03 -0.07
N PRO A 75 6.47 28.33 -0.68
CA PRO A 75 7.24 29.53 -0.34
C PRO A 75 6.58 30.85 -0.77
N LYS A 76 5.67 30.81 -1.74
CA LYS A 76 4.97 31.99 -2.24
C LYS A 76 3.55 32.13 -1.71
N MET A 77 2.91 31.03 -1.32
CA MET A 77 1.53 31.05 -0.83
C MET A 77 1.47 30.61 0.64
N LYS A 78 1.34 31.61 1.51
CA LYS A 78 1.25 31.38 2.96
C LYS A 78 0.12 30.38 3.28
N ASN A 79 0.45 29.40 4.13
CA ASN A 79 -0.48 28.34 4.58
C ASN A 79 -0.96 27.36 3.51
N LEU A 80 -0.45 27.43 2.28
CA LEU A 80 -0.71 26.39 1.30
C LEU A 80 0.19 25.17 1.58
N SER A 81 -0.40 24.05 1.97
CA SER A 81 0.33 22.79 2.14
C SER A 81 0.91 22.31 0.81
N ASN A 82 2.22 22.08 0.77
CA ASN A 82 2.86 21.53 -0.43
C ASN A 82 2.37 20.12 -0.77
N THR A 83 2.17 19.26 0.24
CA THR A 83 1.66 17.89 0.01
C THR A 83 0.27 17.91 -0.64
N TRP A 84 -0.62 18.75 -0.14
CA TRP A 84 -1.95 18.93 -0.71
C TRP A 84 -1.91 19.45 -2.15
N TRP A 85 -1.10 20.50 -2.36
CA TRP A 85 -1.07 21.19 -3.63
C TRP A 85 -0.38 20.39 -4.73
N ILE A 86 0.69 19.65 -4.41
CA ILE A 86 1.37 18.79 -5.39
C ILE A 86 0.44 17.67 -5.87
N ASN A 87 -0.30 17.04 -4.95
CA ASN A 87 -1.27 16.02 -5.31
C ASN A 87 -2.35 16.56 -6.25
N TYR A 88 -2.91 17.72 -5.92
CA TYR A 88 -3.88 18.38 -6.77
C TYR A 88 -3.31 18.74 -8.14
N ALA A 89 -2.13 19.34 -8.19
CA ALA A 89 -1.51 19.78 -9.45
C ALA A 89 -1.21 18.59 -10.38
N PHE A 90 -0.61 17.52 -9.86
CA PHE A 90 -0.28 16.33 -10.63
C PHE A 90 -1.53 15.57 -11.08
N PHE A 91 -2.48 15.36 -10.19
CA PHE A 91 -3.72 14.67 -10.52
C PHE A 91 -4.51 15.42 -11.60
N SER A 92 -4.70 16.72 -11.41
CA SER A 92 -5.45 17.55 -12.38
C SER A 92 -4.76 17.66 -13.74
N ASP A 93 -3.44 17.63 -13.78
CA ASP A 93 -2.69 17.61 -15.04
C ASP A 93 -2.89 16.28 -15.77
N MET A 94 -2.76 15.14 -15.08
CA MET A 94 -3.01 13.82 -15.66
C MET A 94 -4.46 13.68 -16.16
N GLU A 95 -5.44 14.14 -15.36
CA GLU A 95 -6.86 14.09 -15.73
C GLU A 95 -7.15 14.86 -17.04
N LYS A 96 -6.45 15.95 -17.26
CA LYS A 96 -6.64 16.79 -18.48
C LYS A 96 -5.92 16.24 -19.70
N ARG A 97 -4.80 15.56 -19.52
CA ARG A 97 -3.93 15.16 -20.64
C ARG A 97 -4.08 13.70 -21.06
N ARG A 98 -4.60 12.85 -20.19
CA ARG A 98 -4.67 11.41 -20.42
C ARG A 98 -6.09 10.95 -20.67
N GLU A 99 -6.24 9.94 -21.50
CA GLU A 99 -7.52 9.24 -21.71
C GLU A 99 -7.80 8.21 -20.60
N THR A 100 -6.75 7.82 -19.86
CA THR A 100 -6.85 6.90 -18.73
C THR A 100 -7.15 7.64 -17.43
N ARG A 101 -7.77 6.95 -16.47
CA ARG A 101 -7.96 7.51 -15.12
C ARG A 101 -6.61 7.87 -14.51
N PRO A 102 -6.45 9.08 -13.94
CA PRO A 102 -5.22 9.45 -13.26
C PRO A 102 -4.98 8.57 -12.04
N MET A 103 -3.73 8.31 -11.74
CA MET A 103 -3.29 7.59 -10.55
C MET A 103 -2.10 8.30 -9.93
N LEU A 104 -2.13 8.48 -8.61
CA LEU A 104 -1.00 8.95 -7.83
C LEU A 104 -0.70 7.99 -6.70
N TYR A 105 0.57 7.84 -6.44
CA TYR A 105 1.11 7.21 -5.24
C TYR A 105 1.82 8.30 -4.43
N HIS A 106 1.30 8.62 -3.24
CA HIS A 106 1.72 9.84 -2.54
C HIS A 106 1.72 9.69 -1.03
N ARG A 107 2.39 10.59 -0.36
CA ARG A 107 2.38 10.68 1.11
C ARG A 107 1.05 11.22 1.62
N TRP A 108 0.84 11.06 2.93
CA TRP A 108 -0.32 11.59 3.64
C TRP A 108 -0.47 13.12 3.44
N GLY A 109 -1.68 13.59 3.44
CA GLY A 109 -1.97 15.02 3.33
C GLY A 109 -3.19 15.44 4.17
N GLY A 110 -3.68 14.55 5.02
CA GLY A 110 -4.85 14.78 5.86
C GLY A 110 -6.19 14.53 5.16
N LEU A 111 -7.26 15.05 5.75
CA LEU A 111 -8.62 14.86 5.26
C LEU A 111 -8.77 15.37 3.82
N GLY A 112 -9.47 14.59 2.99
CA GLY A 112 -9.69 14.89 1.58
C GLY A 112 -8.60 14.37 0.64
N ASN A 113 -7.46 13.91 1.15
CA ASN A 113 -6.36 13.40 0.32
C ASN A 113 -6.65 12.04 -0.32
N HIS A 114 -7.67 11.32 0.15
CA HIS A 114 -8.20 10.10 -0.48
C HIS A 114 -8.61 10.28 -1.95
N ARG A 115 -8.82 11.52 -2.39
CA ARG A 115 -9.10 11.85 -3.81
C ARG A 115 -7.99 11.44 -4.77
N TYR A 116 -6.80 11.20 -4.27
CA TYR A 116 -5.59 10.95 -5.06
C TYR A 116 -5.11 9.50 -4.96
N GLN A 117 -6.03 8.58 -4.77
CA GLN A 117 -6.00 7.13 -4.73
C GLN A 117 -5.07 6.53 -3.66
N VAL A 118 -3.77 6.38 -3.94
CA VAL A 118 -2.89 5.55 -3.13
C VAL A 118 -2.02 6.41 -2.21
N GLY A 119 -2.33 6.37 -0.92
CA GLY A 119 -1.45 6.91 0.11
C GLY A 119 -0.47 5.87 0.64
N PHE A 120 0.68 6.29 1.19
CA PHE A 120 1.60 5.39 1.85
C PHE A 120 2.16 5.96 3.15
N SER A 121 2.52 5.04 4.07
CA SER A 121 3.01 5.40 5.40
C SER A 121 4.42 5.99 5.39
N GLY A 122 5.25 5.61 4.41
CA GLY A 122 6.65 6.01 4.32
C GLY A 122 7.53 5.30 5.34
N ASP A 123 8.57 5.91 5.73
CA ASP A 123 9.80 5.46 6.38
C ASP A 123 9.60 4.79 7.75
N ALA A 124 8.83 3.71 7.80
CA ALA A 124 8.62 2.95 9.02
C ALA A 124 9.92 2.28 9.49
N VAL A 125 10.16 2.28 10.79
CA VAL A 125 11.30 1.57 11.38
C VAL A 125 11.10 0.07 11.27
N ILE A 126 12.15 -0.67 10.90
CA ILE A 126 12.15 -2.13 10.84
C ILE A 126 12.08 -2.68 12.27
N SER A 127 10.88 -2.98 12.73
CA SER A 127 10.63 -3.50 14.08
C SER A 127 9.26 -4.17 14.20
N TRP A 128 9.14 -5.12 15.11
CA TRP A 128 7.86 -5.74 15.48
C TRP A 128 6.83 -4.70 15.95
N LYS A 129 7.27 -3.66 16.66
CA LYS A 129 6.38 -2.56 17.09
C LYS A 129 5.79 -1.79 15.92
N SER A 130 6.57 -1.58 14.86
CA SER A 130 6.06 -0.96 13.63
C SER A 130 5.06 -1.88 12.94
N LEU A 131 5.35 -3.18 12.85
CA LEU A 131 4.42 -4.15 12.29
C LEU A 131 3.11 -4.20 13.09
N ASP A 132 3.17 -4.23 14.41
CA ASP A 132 1.97 -4.26 15.27
C ASP A 132 1.05 -3.05 15.07
N PHE A 133 1.60 -1.90 14.71
CA PHE A 133 0.82 -0.71 14.42
C PHE A 133 0.15 -0.73 13.04
N GLN A 134 0.72 -1.42 12.05
CA GLN A 134 0.28 -1.32 10.66
C GLN A 134 -1.15 -1.84 10.40
N PRO A 135 -1.59 -3.00 10.93
CA PRO A 135 -2.95 -3.48 10.71
C PRO A 135 -4.02 -2.51 11.25
N TYR A 136 -3.80 -1.99 12.46
CA TYR A 136 -4.66 -0.98 13.05
C TYR A 136 -4.75 0.28 12.20
N PHE A 137 -3.60 0.81 11.78
CA PHE A 137 -3.56 2.00 10.93
C PHE A 137 -4.24 1.74 9.58
N ASN A 138 -3.95 0.61 8.95
CA ASN A 138 -4.50 0.23 7.64
C ASN A 138 -6.03 0.17 7.66
N SER A 139 -6.60 -0.51 8.64
CA SER A 139 -8.07 -0.63 8.74
C SER A 139 -8.73 0.70 9.09
N THR A 140 -8.17 1.46 10.05
CA THR A 140 -8.75 2.74 10.48
C THR A 140 -8.57 3.88 9.47
N ALA A 141 -7.67 3.75 8.49
CA ALA A 141 -7.58 4.69 7.37
C ALA A 141 -8.90 4.77 6.58
N SER A 142 -9.70 3.71 6.58
CA SER A 142 -11.04 3.68 6.00
C SER A 142 -12.00 4.71 6.61
N ASN A 143 -11.83 5.09 7.88
CA ASN A 143 -12.65 6.12 8.56
C ASN A 143 -12.58 7.49 7.88
N VAL A 144 -11.54 7.73 7.10
CA VAL A 144 -11.36 8.96 6.32
C VAL A 144 -11.31 8.67 4.81
N LEU A 145 -11.91 7.55 4.40
CA LEU A 145 -12.02 7.09 3.00
C LEU A 145 -10.68 6.74 2.34
N TYR A 146 -9.63 6.51 3.12
CA TYR A 146 -8.30 6.15 2.62
C TYR A 146 -8.18 4.64 2.38
N GLY A 147 -9.06 4.10 1.52
CA GLY A 147 -9.18 2.66 1.25
C GLY A 147 -8.01 2.02 0.50
N TYR A 148 -7.19 2.81 -0.18
CA TYR A 148 -6.00 2.33 -0.88
C TYR A 148 -4.72 2.79 -0.16
N TRP A 149 -4.47 2.18 1.00
CA TRP A 149 -3.28 2.46 1.78
C TRP A 149 -2.17 1.45 1.51
N SER A 150 -0.94 1.95 1.41
CA SER A 150 0.26 1.16 1.21
C SER A 150 1.24 1.32 2.37
N HIS A 151 1.93 0.25 2.67
CA HIS A 151 3.01 0.23 3.65
C HIS A 151 4.35 -0.04 2.96
N ASP A 152 5.44 0.37 3.59
CA ASP A 152 6.76 -0.12 3.28
C ASP A 152 6.92 -1.49 3.95
N LEU A 153 6.43 -2.56 3.27
CA LEU A 153 6.40 -3.90 3.86
C LEU A 153 7.81 -4.35 4.25
N GLY A 154 7.94 -4.80 5.50
CA GLY A 154 9.20 -5.14 6.12
C GLY A 154 9.92 -3.93 6.76
N GLY A 155 9.32 -2.74 6.74
CA GLY A 155 9.90 -1.49 7.24
C GLY A 155 10.93 -0.86 6.30
N HIS A 156 11.20 0.42 6.45
CA HIS A 156 12.11 1.20 5.59
C HIS A 156 13.47 1.42 6.24
N ILE A 157 13.50 1.94 7.47
CA ILE A 157 14.70 2.36 8.19
C ILE A 157 15.16 1.27 9.15
N GLY A 158 16.41 0.84 9.03
CA GLY A 158 17.02 -0.13 9.93
C GLY A 158 18.43 -0.53 9.51
N SER A 159 19.00 -1.48 10.25
CA SER A 159 20.34 -2.01 9.97
C SER A 159 20.33 -3.38 9.29
N GLN A 160 19.28 -4.14 9.54
CA GLN A 160 19.08 -5.49 8.96
C GLN A 160 17.62 -5.89 9.02
N ILE A 161 17.26 -6.88 8.23
CA ILE A 161 15.92 -7.49 8.21
C ILE A 161 15.97 -8.82 8.97
N ASP A 162 15.06 -8.98 9.91
CA ASP A 162 14.76 -10.27 10.51
C ASP A 162 13.85 -11.06 9.57
N PRO A 163 14.21 -12.31 9.18
CA PRO A 163 13.45 -13.08 8.20
C PRO A 163 12.02 -13.41 8.64
N GLU A 164 11.81 -13.74 9.92
CA GLU A 164 10.48 -14.03 10.44
C GLU A 164 9.60 -12.77 10.42
N MET A 165 10.09 -11.67 11.00
CA MET A 165 9.37 -10.40 11.00
C MET A 165 8.99 -9.95 9.60
N TYR A 166 9.91 -10.09 8.63
CA TYR A 166 9.64 -9.75 7.24
C TYR A 166 8.57 -10.64 6.64
N THR A 167 8.61 -11.94 6.90
CA THR A 167 7.60 -12.89 6.45
C THR A 167 6.22 -12.53 7.02
N ARG A 168 6.12 -12.25 8.33
CA ARG A 168 4.87 -11.81 8.96
C ARG A 168 4.36 -10.49 8.36
N TRP A 169 5.26 -9.59 8.05
CA TRP A 169 4.88 -8.33 7.39
C TRP A 169 4.36 -8.55 5.97
N LEU A 170 4.93 -9.51 5.22
CA LEU A 170 4.44 -9.88 3.90
C LEU A 170 3.08 -10.60 3.96
N GLN A 171 2.85 -11.46 4.93
CA GLN A 171 1.56 -12.11 5.18
C GLN A 171 0.47 -11.07 5.43
N PHE A 172 0.74 -10.08 6.28
CA PHE A 172 -0.13 -8.91 6.42
C PHE A 172 -0.29 -8.15 5.11
N GLY A 173 0.79 -7.91 4.40
CA GLY A 173 0.79 -7.18 3.12
C GLY A 173 -0.02 -7.86 2.02
N ALA A 174 -0.02 -9.20 1.98
CA ALA A 174 -0.83 -9.95 1.01
C ALA A 174 -2.33 -9.74 1.21
N LEU A 175 -2.75 -9.43 2.43
CA LEU A 175 -4.12 -9.12 2.82
C LEU A 175 -4.30 -7.63 3.19
N SER A 176 -3.59 -6.77 2.49
CA SER A 176 -3.72 -5.31 2.57
C SER A 176 -4.11 -4.74 1.19
N PRO A 177 -4.58 -3.49 1.10
CA PRO A 177 -5.02 -2.94 -0.19
C PRO A 177 -3.91 -2.91 -1.23
N ILE A 178 -2.73 -2.46 -0.85
CA ILE A 178 -1.55 -2.38 -1.74
C ILE A 178 -0.40 -3.17 -1.13
N MET A 179 0.04 -4.20 -1.85
CA MET A 179 1.21 -4.99 -1.48
C MET A 179 2.46 -4.46 -2.18
N ARG A 180 3.39 -3.88 -1.41
CA ARG A 180 4.64 -3.32 -1.93
C ARG A 180 5.76 -3.45 -0.92
N THR A 181 6.88 -4.00 -1.33
CA THR A 181 8.11 -4.02 -0.53
C THR A 181 8.95 -2.78 -0.82
N HIS A 182 9.53 -2.19 0.19
CA HIS A 182 10.41 -1.05 0.05
C HIS A 182 11.33 -0.90 1.26
N SER A 183 12.56 -0.40 1.04
CA SER A 183 13.53 -0.07 2.10
C SER A 183 14.52 0.97 1.61
N GLN A 184 15.20 1.62 2.54
CA GLN A 184 16.41 2.37 2.22
C GLN A 184 17.47 1.46 1.61
N LYS A 185 18.44 2.03 0.89
CA LYS A 185 19.55 1.28 0.31
C LYS A 185 20.45 0.69 1.41
N GLY A 186 20.72 -0.61 1.32
CA GLY A 186 21.62 -1.31 2.24
C GLY A 186 21.69 -2.80 1.93
N ALA A 187 22.89 -3.38 1.95
CA ALA A 187 23.09 -4.80 1.60
C ALA A 187 22.34 -5.78 2.51
N LYS A 188 22.09 -5.39 3.78
CA LYS A 188 21.32 -6.19 4.74
C LYS A 188 19.82 -5.86 4.77
N LEU A 189 19.37 -5.03 3.83
CA LEU A 189 17.99 -4.57 3.71
C LEU A 189 17.32 -5.06 2.43
N ASN A 190 17.98 -5.95 1.71
CA ASN A 190 17.42 -6.58 0.53
C ASN A 190 16.21 -7.43 0.91
N LYS A 191 15.17 -7.35 0.11
CA LYS A 191 13.84 -7.95 0.36
C LYS A 191 13.40 -8.95 -0.69
N GLU A 192 14.24 -9.21 -1.65
CA GLU A 192 13.96 -10.23 -2.65
C GLU A 192 13.88 -11.61 -1.97
N PRO A 193 12.88 -12.45 -2.30
CA PRO A 193 12.69 -13.74 -1.62
C PRO A 193 13.94 -14.62 -1.55
N TRP A 194 14.77 -14.59 -2.60
CA TRP A 194 15.96 -15.43 -2.73
C TRP A 194 17.17 -14.99 -1.88
N VAL A 195 17.12 -13.86 -1.18
CA VAL A 195 18.18 -13.46 -0.24
C VAL A 195 18.06 -14.15 1.13
N PHE A 196 16.90 -14.76 1.38
CA PHE A 196 16.65 -15.52 2.60
C PHE A 196 16.98 -17.00 2.40
N ASN A 197 17.03 -17.76 3.50
CA ASN A 197 17.18 -19.20 3.42
C ASN A 197 15.99 -19.84 2.67
N LYS A 198 16.14 -21.12 2.31
CA LYS A 198 15.15 -21.81 1.47
C LYS A 198 13.74 -21.81 2.10
N GLU A 199 13.65 -22.01 3.39
CA GLU A 199 12.39 -22.06 4.14
C GLU A 199 11.62 -20.73 4.00
N TYR A 200 12.24 -19.62 4.42
CA TYR A 200 11.61 -18.30 4.28
C TYR A 200 11.38 -17.90 2.83
N CYS A 201 12.29 -18.25 1.92
CA CYS A 201 12.08 -18.00 0.50
C CYS A 201 10.82 -18.67 -0.03
N ASP A 202 10.59 -19.93 0.35
CA ASP A 202 9.41 -20.68 -0.07
C ASP A 202 8.13 -20.09 0.54
N ILE A 203 8.13 -19.76 1.83
CA ILE A 203 6.97 -19.14 2.50
C ILE A 203 6.64 -17.77 1.88
N ILE A 204 7.62 -16.93 1.67
CA ILE A 204 7.45 -15.61 1.05
C ILE A 204 6.86 -15.75 -0.35
N ARG A 205 7.37 -16.69 -1.14
CA ARG A 205 6.88 -16.97 -2.49
C ARG A 205 5.41 -17.39 -2.46
N GLU A 206 5.03 -18.34 -1.59
CA GLU A 206 3.64 -18.79 -1.48
C GLU A 206 2.72 -17.67 -0.99
N THR A 207 3.16 -16.84 -0.06
CA THR A 207 2.42 -15.66 0.39
C THR A 207 2.14 -14.68 -0.78
N ILE A 208 3.14 -14.44 -1.63
CA ILE A 208 2.97 -13.59 -2.82
C ILE A 208 2.00 -14.25 -3.81
N ARG A 209 2.13 -15.55 -4.05
CA ARG A 209 1.23 -16.32 -4.93
C ARG A 209 -0.21 -16.28 -4.46
N GLN A 210 -0.44 -16.46 -3.16
CA GLN A 210 -1.78 -16.33 -2.57
C GLN A 210 -2.43 -14.99 -2.92
N ARG A 211 -1.68 -13.89 -2.84
CA ARG A 211 -2.17 -12.56 -3.24
C ARG A 211 -2.63 -12.54 -4.71
N TYR A 212 -1.88 -13.16 -5.62
CA TYR A 212 -2.24 -13.22 -7.03
C TYR A 212 -3.47 -14.11 -7.27
N VAL A 213 -3.54 -15.25 -6.61
CA VAL A 213 -4.71 -16.15 -6.67
C VAL A 213 -5.98 -15.45 -6.20
N MET A 214 -5.89 -14.61 -5.15
CA MET A 214 -7.01 -13.81 -4.63
C MET A 214 -7.35 -12.57 -5.47
N ALA A 215 -6.65 -12.29 -6.56
CA ALA A 215 -6.85 -11.06 -7.33
C ALA A 215 -8.29 -10.85 -7.82
N PRO A 216 -9.06 -11.87 -8.28
CA PRO A 216 -10.47 -11.68 -8.65
C PRO A 216 -11.33 -11.21 -7.47
N TYR A 217 -11.13 -11.79 -6.28
CA TYR A 217 -11.81 -11.36 -5.06
C TYR A 217 -11.47 -9.91 -4.72
N ILE A 218 -10.17 -9.57 -4.72
CA ILE A 218 -9.68 -8.22 -4.43
C ILE A 218 -10.25 -7.20 -5.42
N TYR A 219 -10.28 -7.56 -6.71
CA TYR A 219 -10.85 -6.69 -7.75
C TYR A 219 -12.36 -6.48 -7.57
N THR A 220 -13.07 -7.55 -7.20
CA THR A 220 -14.51 -7.47 -6.90
C THR A 220 -14.78 -6.54 -5.72
N MET A 221 -14.00 -6.67 -4.64
CA MET A 221 -14.13 -5.79 -3.47
C MET A 221 -13.69 -4.35 -3.78
N ALA A 222 -12.71 -4.16 -4.66
CA ALA A 222 -12.33 -2.82 -5.14
C ALA A 222 -13.47 -2.17 -5.96
N ARG A 223 -14.18 -2.95 -6.75
CA ARG A 223 -15.38 -2.49 -7.47
C ARG A 223 -16.49 -2.09 -6.50
N LYS A 224 -16.74 -2.91 -5.49
CA LYS A 224 -17.68 -2.60 -4.40
C LYS A 224 -17.27 -1.32 -3.66
N GLY A 225 -15.98 -1.18 -3.37
CA GLY A 225 -15.43 0.06 -2.78
C GLY A 225 -15.71 1.31 -3.62
N TYR A 226 -15.70 1.18 -4.95
CA TYR A 226 -16.08 2.28 -5.85
C TYR A 226 -17.59 2.57 -5.81
N ASP A 227 -18.42 1.55 -5.80
CA ASP A 227 -19.88 1.72 -5.86
C ASP A 227 -20.45 2.19 -4.51
N ASP A 228 -19.99 1.65 -3.39
CA ASP A 228 -20.57 1.83 -2.05
C ASP A 228 -19.73 2.73 -1.14
N GLY A 229 -18.49 3.05 -1.53
CA GLY A 229 -17.56 3.82 -0.70
C GLY A 229 -16.95 3.03 0.46
N ILE A 230 -17.04 1.69 0.45
CA ILE A 230 -16.53 0.81 1.50
C ILE A 230 -15.15 0.29 1.14
N SER A 231 -14.18 0.50 2.03
CA SER A 231 -12.80 0.05 1.83
C SER A 231 -12.66 -1.47 1.85
N LEU A 232 -11.68 -2.00 1.10
CA LEU A 232 -11.30 -3.41 1.12
C LEU A 232 -10.90 -3.87 2.52
N CYS A 233 -10.06 -3.12 3.23
CA CYS A 233 -9.74 -3.37 4.63
C CYS A 233 -10.52 -2.40 5.51
N ARG A 234 -11.30 -2.93 6.44
CA ARG A 234 -12.10 -2.12 7.36
C ARG A 234 -12.09 -2.69 8.77
N PRO A 235 -12.11 -1.82 9.79
CA PRO A 235 -12.12 -2.29 11.17
C PRO A 235 -13.42 -3.06 11.47
N MET A 236 -13.34 -4.01 12.38
CA MET A 236 -14.45 -4.89 12.75
C MET A 236 -15.72 -4.14 13.12
N TYR A 237 -15.63 -2.95 13.71
CA TYR A 237 -16.81 -2.17 14.13
C TYR A 237 -17.64 -1.59 12.96
N TYR A 238 -17.21 -1.73 11.70
CA TYR A 238 -18.08 -1.39 10.57
C TYR A 238 -19.22 -2.38 10.41
N ASP A 239 -18.91 -3.66 10.58
CA ASP A 239 -19.89 -4.75 10.43
C ASP A 239 -20.52 -5.15 11.79
N TYR A 240 -19.80 -4.89 12.90
CA TYR A 240 -20.19 -5.32 14.24
C TYR A 240 -20.10 -4.17 15.28
N PRO A 241 -20.81 -3.04 15.05
CA PRO A 241 -20.66 -1.84 15.89
C PRO A 241 -21.10 -2.01 17.34
N GLU A 242 -21.99 -2.96 17.61
CA GLU A 242 -22.54 -3.22 18.94
C GLU A 242 -21.66 -4.17 19.78
N ASN A 243 -20.65 -4.79 19.18
CA ASN A 243 -19.77 -5.73 19.86
C ASN A 243 -18.54 -5.01 20.42
N LYS A 244 -18.30 -5.18 21.71
CA LYS A 244 -17.15 -4.60 22.41
C LYS A 244 -15.81 -5.11 21.82
N GLU A 245 -15.78 -6.37 21.45
CA GLU A 245 -14.62 -7.05 20.88
C GLU A 245 -14.18 -6.39 19.55
N ALA A 246 -15.12 -5.85 18.78
CA ALA A 246 -14.82 -5.12 17.54
C ALA A 246 -13.92 -3.89 17.76
N TYR A 247 -13.85 -3.36 18.97
CA TYR A 247 -12.99 -2.25 19.37
C TYR A 247 -11.76 -2.70 20.15
N GLU A 248 -11.82 -3.85 20.82
CA GLU A 248 -10.72 -4.40 21.61
C GLU A 248 -9.67 -5.11 20.73
N PHE A 249 -10.12 -5.84 19.69
CA PHE A 249 -9.27 -6.53 18.73
C PHE A 249 -8.83 -5.61 17.60
N ARG A 250 -8.15 -4.53 17.93
CA ARG A 250 -7.84 -3.42 17.02
C ARG A 250 -7.02 -3.79 15.76
N ASN A 251 -6.25 -4.88 15.80
CA ASN A 251 -5.44 -5.36 14.67
C ASN A 251 -6.22 -6.33 13.78
N GLU A 252 -7.40 -6.78 14.23
CA GLU A 252 -8.30 -7.61 13.46
C GLU A 252 -9.14 -6.75 12.52
N TYR A 253 -9.34 -7.23 11.30
CA TYR A 253 -10.10 -6.48 10.29
C TYR A 253 -10.80 -7.41 9.30
N MET A 254 -11.83 -6.90 8.64
CA MET A 254 -12.41 -7.52 7.47
C MET A 254 -11.62 -7.14 6.23
N PHE A 255 -11.22 -8.15 5.45
CA PHE A 255 -10.66 -8.02 4.12
C PHE A 255 -11.73 -8.37 3.09
N GLY A 256 -12.43 -7.36 2.58
CA GLY A 256 -13.68 -7.53 1.87
C GLY A 256 -14.82 -7.93 2.83
N ASP A 257 -15.84 -8.59 2.28
CA ASP A 257 -17.06 -8.89 3.04
C ASP A 257 -16.96 -10.18 3.88
N ASP A 258 -16.13 -11.12 3.44
CA ASP A 258 -16.21 -12.51 3.89
C ASP A 258 -14.92 -13.05 4.50
N VAL A 259 -13.84 -12.28 4.48
CA VAL A 259 -12.53 -12.70 4.98
C VAL A 259 -12.16 -11.89 6.22
N LEU A 260 -12.04 -12.56 7.36
CA LEU A 260 -11.54 -11.99 8.60
C LEU A 260 -10.05 -12.28 8.74
N VAL A 261 -9.27 -11.28 9.10
CA VAL A 261 -7.82 -11.38 9.22
C VAL A 261 -7.36 -10.82 10.56
N MET A 262 -6.51 -11.59 11.26
CA MET A 262 -5.82 -11.13 12.46
C MET A 262 -4.31 -11.34 12.26
N PRO A 263 -3.54 -10.35 11.83
CA PRO A 263 -2.12 -10.51 11.53
C PRO A 263 -1.29 -10.93 12.75
N VAL A 264 -0.29 -11.78 12.51
CA VAL A 264 0.73 -12.09 13.51
C VAL A 264 1.70 -10.92 13.59
N THR A 265 1.77 -10.25 14.73
CA THR A 265 2.56 -9.03 14.95
C THR A 265 3.62 -9.16 16.04
N ALA A 266 3.86 -10.38 16.50
CA ALA A 266 4.90 -10.73 17.47
C ALA A 266 5.70 -11.96 17.00
N PRO A 267 6.95 -12.13 17.43
CA PRO A 267 7.74 -13.30 17.07
C PRO A 267 7.15 -14.59 17.62
N VAL A 268 7.46 -15.71 16.96
CA VAL A 268 7.10 -17.04 17.45
C VAL A 268 7.82 -17.34 18.78
N GLU A 269 7.14 -18.09 19.64
CA GLU A 269 7.70 -18.70 20.83
C GLU A 269 7.53 -20.22 20.71
N ASN A 270 8.62 -20.96 20.83
CA ASN A 270 8.60 -22.43 20.67
C ASN A 270 7.94 -22.88 19.35
N ASP A 271 8.38 -22.29 18.24
CA ASP A 271 7.98 -22.58 16.85
C ASP A 271 6.55 -22.13 16.47
N TYR A 272 5.78 -21.54 17.37
CA TYR A 272 4.42 -21.11 17.12
C TYR A 272 4.14 -19.69 17.64
N ALA A 273 3.43 -18.91 16.82
CA ALA A 273 2.81 -17.68 17.28
C ALA A 273 1.46 -17.98 17.95
N GLN A 274 1.28 -17.55 19.18
CA GLN A 274 0.01 -17.65 19.90
C GLN A 274 -0.83 -16.42 19.58
N VAL A 275 -2.00 -16.61 18.98
CA VAL A 275 -2.87 -15.50 18.57
C VAL A 275 -4.26 -15.70 19.13
N ARG A 276 -4.79 -14.63 19.72
CA ARG A 276 -6.21 -14.54 20.10
C ARG A 276 -6.98 -13.89 18.96
N VAL A 277 -8.06 -14.51 18.54
CA VAL A 277 -8.92 -14.03 17.47
C VAL A 277 -10.35 -13.97 17.98
N TRP A 278 -11.04 -12.89 17.71
CA TRP A 278 -12.46 -12.81 17.97
C TRP A 278 -13.23 -13.21 16.70
N LEU A 279 -14.01 -14.26 16.80
CA LEU A 279 -14.91 -14.67 15.72
C LEU A 279 -16.32 -14.13 15.99
N PRO A 280 -16.82 -13.18 15.20
CA PRO A 280 -18.18 -12.67 15.33
C PRO A 280 -19.25 -13.78 15.18
N GLU A 281 -20.51 -13.46 15.47
CA GLU A 281 -21.62 -14.39 15.30
C GLU A 281 -21.65 -15.01 13.88
N GLY A 282 -21.93 -16.31 13.79
CA GLY A 282 -21.94 -17.10 12.57
C GLY A 282 -21.02 -18.31 12.65
N GLU A 283 -20.65 -18.83 11.50
CA GLU A 283 -19.68 -19.93 11.37
C GLU A 283 -18.55 -19.49 10.47
N TRP A 284 -17.32 -19.92 10.79
CA TRP A 284 -16.08 -19.49 10.14
C TRP A 284 -15.19 -20.69 9.82
N TYR A 285 -14.69 -20.76 8.58
CA TYR A 285 -13.67 -21.71 8.19
C TYR A 285 -12.29 -21.11 8.41
N GLU A 286 -11.45 -21.80 9.16
CA GLU A 286 -10.03 -21.46 9.28
C GLU A 286 -9.30 -21.85 7.99
N TRP A 287 -8.64 -20.91 7.35
CA TRP A 287 -8.06 -21.07 6.01
C TRP A 287 -7.07 -22.23 5.90
N HIS A 288 -6.11 -22.31 6.81
CA HIS A 288 -5.02 -23.29 6.72
C HIS A 288 -5.44 -24.73 7.06
N THR A 289 -6.41 -24.90 7.90
CA THR A 289 -6.82 -26.22 8.40
C THR A 289 -8.14 -26.71 7.80
N GLY A 290 -8.94 -25.79 7.27
CA GLY A 290 -10.33 -26.10 6.86
C GLY A 290 -11.27 -26.34 8.04
N ALA A 291 -10.85 -26.11 9.27
CA ALA A 291 -11.68 -26.33 10.46
C ALA A 291 -12.86 -25.35 10.51
N LEU A 292 -14.05 -25.88 10.72
CA LEU A 292 -15.26 -25.07 10.95
C LEU A 292 -15.35 -24.69 12.42
N LEU A 293 -15.37 -23.41 12.69
CA LEU A 293 -15.47 -22.83 14.01
C LEU A 293 -16.78 -22.07 14.16
N LYS A 294 -17.42 -22.20 15.33
CA LYS A 294 -18.57 -21.35 15.67
C LYS A 294 -18.07 -19.96 16.08
N GLY A 295 -18.81 -18.97 15.66
CA GLY A 295 -18.57 -17.59 16.08
C GLY A 295 -19.12 -17.25 17.47
N ASN A 296 -19.19 -15.95 17.76
CA ASN A 296 -19.54 -15.39 19.05
C ASN A 296 -18.62 -15.85 20.19
N GLN A 297 -17.30 -15.96 19.88
CA GLN A 297 -16.29 -16.37 20.84
C GLN A 297 -14.91 -15.81 20.50
N ILE A 298 -14.03 -15.83 21.50
CA ILE A 298 -12.60 -15.61 21.32
C ILE A 298 -11.93 -16.98 21.28
N VAL A 299 -11.15 -17.23 20.27
CA VAL A 299 -10.34 -18.45 20.13
C VAL A 299 -8.86 -18.12 20.31
N GLU A 300 -8.13 -19.04 20.96
CA GLU A 300 -6.68 -18.99 21.05
C GLU A 300 -6.11 -20.06 20.11
N ARG A 301 -5.26 -19.65 19.19
CA ARG A 301 -4.74 -20.50 18.13
C ARG A 301 -3.23 -20.34 18.01
N SER A 302 -2.58 -21.42 17.61
CA SER A 302 -1.14 -21.50 17.38
C SER A 302 -0.87 -21.57 15.88
N PHE A 303 0.01 -20.72 15.37
CA PHE A 303 0.35 -20.64 13.95
C PHE A 303 1.84 -20.78 13.75
N ALA A 304 2.26 -21.74 12.92
CA ALA A 304 3.63 -21.85 12.45
C ALA A 304 3.99 -20.63 11.56
N VAL A 305 5.26 -20.50 11.18
CA VAL A 305 5.71 -19.31 10.43
C VAL A 305 5.10 -19.21 9.02
N ASP A 306 4.69 -20.32 8.44
CA ASP A 306 3.99 -20.39 7.13
C ASP A 306 2.47 -20.26 7.26
N GLU A 307 1.93 -20.21 8.47
CA GLU A 307 0.51 -20.06 8.75
C GLU A 307 0.22 -18.71 9.40
N TYR A 308 -0.96 -18.18 9.18
CA TYR A 308 -1.44 -16.95 9.81
C TYR A 308 -2.98 -16.89 9.84
N PRO A 309 -3.55 -16.16 10.82
CA PRO A 309 -4.99 -16.16 11.03
C PRO A 309 -5.77 -15.56 9.87
N ILE A 310 -6.45 -16.41 9.13
CA ILE A 310 -7.43 -16.05 8.09
C ILE A 310 -8.66 -16.91 8.34
N TYR A 311 -9.81 -16.30 8.37
CA TYR A 311 -11.09 -17.00 8.54
C TYR A 311 -12.07 -16.56 7.47
N ILE A 312 -12.74 -17.54 6.85
CA ILE A 312 -13.73 -17.33 5.80
C ILE A 312 -15.12 -17.57 6.39
N LYS A 313 -16.01 -16.62 6.21
CA LYS A 313 -17.40 -16.74 6.64
C LYS A 313 -18.07 -17.91 5.94
N ALA A 314 -18.74 -18.79 6.69
CA ALA A 314 -19.44 -19.93 6.11
C ALA A 314 -20.54 -19.48 5.14
N GLY A 315 -20.58 -20.08 3.97
CA GLY A 315 -21.47 -19.69 2.87
C GLY A 315 -20.95 -18.58 1.95
N ALA A 316 -19.77 -18.07 2.22
CA ALA A 316 -19.11 -17.09 1.36
C ALA A 316 -18.72 -17.69 -0.01
N ILE A 317 -18.66 -16.84 -1.02
CA ILE A 317 -18.18 -17.17 -2.36
C ILE A 317 -16.99 -16.28 -2.67
N LEU A 318 -15.79 -16.86 -2.72
CA LEU A 318 -14.57 -16.15 -3.06
C LEU A 318 -14.13 -16.51 -4.49
N PRO A 319 -14.28 -15.58 -5.46
CA PRO A 319 -13.71 -15.80 -6.78
C PRO A 319 -12.19 -15.75 -6.71
N MET A 320 -11.52 -16.79 -7.16
CA MET A 320 -10.07 -16.92 -7.14
C MET A 320 -9.56 -17.53 -8.45
N TYR A 321 -8.32 -17.24 -8.82
CA TYR A 321 -7.69 -18.00 -9.90
C TYR A 321 -7.34 -19.42 -9.45
N LEU A 322 -7.45 -20.38 -10.38
CA LEU A 322 -7.10 -21.78 -10.10
C LEU A 322 -5.59 -21.99 -9.93
N ASP A 323 -4.81 -21.25 -10.69
CA ASP A 323 -3.37 -21.35 -10.75
C ASP A 323 -2.66 -20.00 -10.52
N ASN A 324 -1.35 -20.07 -10.35
CA ASN A 324 -0.51 -18.88 -10.24
C ASN A 324 -0.49 -18.10 -11.55
N VAL A 325 -0.93 -16.87 -11.50
CA VAL A 325 -0.88 -15.94 -12.63
C VAL A 325 0.33 -15.02 -12.50
N MET A 326 1.02 -14.75 -13.61
CA MET A 326 2.16 -13.83 -13.63
C MET A 326 1.75 -12.37 -13.74
N ASN A 327 0.59 -12.12 -14.31
CA ASN A 327 -0.05 -10.80 -14.42
C ASN A 327 -1.56 -10.98 -14.61
N LEU A 328 -2.31 -9.91 -14.48
CA LEU A 328 -3.78 -9.94 -14.59
C LEU A 328 -4.28 -9.64 -16.03
N ASN A 329 -3.39 -9.30 -16.95
CA ASN A 329 -3.76 -9.01 -18.32
C ASN A 329 -3.81 -10.29 -19.15
N GLY A 330 -4.90 -10.50 -19.88
CA GLY A 330 -5.05 -11.64 -20.78
C GLY A 330 -5.30 -12.98 -20.08
N ASN A 331 -5.64 -12.96 -18.81
CA ASN A 331 -6.17 -14.13 -18.11
C ASN A 331 -7.69 -14.17 -18.30
N ASP A 332 -8.09 -14.67 -19.47
CA ASP A 332 -9.50 -15.04 -19.75
C ASP A 332 -9.84 -16.42 -19.15
N GLU A 333 -9.01 -16.92 -18.25
CA GLU A 333 -9.06 -18.27 -17.73
C GLU A 333 -10.05 -18.43 -16.58
N GLU A 334 -10.43 -19.66 -16.35
CA GLU A 334 -11.44 -20.07 -15.38
C GLU A 334 -11.15 -19.52 -13.97
N VAL A 335 -12.14 -18.85 -13.42
CA VAL A 335 -12.14 -18.41 -12.02
C VAL A 335 -12.79 -19.50 -11.19
N ALA A 336 -12.05 -20.05 -10.24
CA ALA A 336 -12.64 -20.96 -9.26
C ALA A 336 -13.56 -20.17 -8.31
N VAL A 337 -14.65 -20.79 -7.96
CA VAL A 337 -15.56 -20.33 -6.92
C VAL A 337 -15.48 -21.33 -5.78
N THR A 338 -14.89 -20.93 -4.66
CA THR A 338 -14.75 -21.77 -3.47
C THR A 338 -15.70 -21.31 -2.37
#